data_1f667db5187d583ac49ff0f3da3b9464
#
_entry.id   1f667db5187d583ac49ff0f3da3b9464
#
_cell.length_a   1.000
_cell.length_b   1.000
_cell.length_c   1.000
_cell.angle_alpha   90.00
_cell.angle_beta   90.00
_cell.angle_gamma   90.00
#
_symmetry.space_group_name_H-M   'P 1'
#
loop_
_entity.id
_entity.type
_entity.pdbx_description
1 polymer ?
#
loop_
_entity_poly.entity_id
_entity_poly.type
_entity_poly.pdbx_seq_one_letter_code
_entity_poly.pdbx_strand_id
1 'polypeptide(L)'
;MERTEILELFDEQMRRKAAPDSLFVSDGWSAVLWRPDDGAVEPLVARMRELPGHVEWKYYSHDGEELRARLVAAGLEPDDEETVVVAAAASIPPPPDDVELRVVDEEFVELAASVFGERFDLPEKAVAVVAVVDGRPVSGGRVDFEDGVEFAGLFGGITLPEYRGRGLYRATVAKRAELARERGYRWLYSDALPTSRPILERLGFVPITTTTPFLIPAAAR
;
A
#
# COMPACT_ATOMS: atom_id res chain seq x y z
N MET A 1 2.11 7.27 -20.93
CA MET A 1 0.82 7.60 -20.32
C MET A 1 1.07 8.81 -19.43
N GLU A 2 0.27 9.84 -19.59
CA GLU A 2 0.39 11.05 -18.77
C GLU A 2 -0.06 10.78 -17.32
N ARG A 3 0.40 11.61 -16.39
CA ARG A 3 0.08 11.44 -14.95
C ARG A 3 -1.44 11.40 -14.67
N THR A 4 -2.21 12.23 -15.35
CA THR A 4 -3.66 12.27 -15.21
C THR A 4 -4.31 10.97 -15.65
N GLU A 5 -3.90 10.41 -16.79
CA GLU A 5 -4.40 9.12 -17.28
C GLU A 5 -4.08 7.97 -16.33
N ILE A 6 -2.90 7.99 -15.68
CA ILE A 6 -2.54 6.99 -14.68
C ILE A 6 -3.41 7.12 -13.44
N LEU A 7 -3.70 8.35 -12.99
CA LEU A 7 -4.57 8.60 -11.84
C LEU A 7 -6.00 8.14 -12.12
N GLU A 8 -6.56 8.45 -13.29
CA GLU A 8 -7.89 7.99 -13.69
C GLU A 8 -7.98 6.46 -13.73
N LEU A 9 -6.96 5.80 -14.29
CA LEU A 9 -6.89 4.34 -14.32
C LEU A 9 -6.76 3.73 -12.92
N PHE A 10 -5.98 4.35 -12.05
CA PHE A 10 -5.84 3.96 -10.65
C PHE A 10 -7.18 4.07 -9.90
N ASP A 11 -7.88 5.20 -10.04
CA ASP A 11 -9.19 5.40 -9.43
C ASP A 11 -10.22 4.37 -9.90
N GLU A 12 -10.25 4.08 -11.19
CA GLU A 12 -11.15 3.09 -11.75
C GLU A 12 -10.87 1.68 -11.22
N GLN A 13 -9.59 1.27 -11.20
CA GLN A 13 -9.23 -0.11 -10.87
C GLN A 13 -9.03 -0.34 -9.37
N MET A 14 -8.31 0.55 -8.69
CA MET A 14 -7.89 0.33 -7.30
C MET A 14 -8.86 0.91 -6.28
N ARG A 15 -9.80 1.76 -6.71
CA ARG A 15 -10.82 2.31 -5.82
C ARG A 15 -12.21 1.80 -6.19
N ARG A 16 -12.73 2.12 -7.39
CA ARG A 16 -14.13 1.80 -7.77
C ARG A 16 -14.34 0.31 -8.01
N LYS A 17 -13.46 -0.32 -8.78
CA LYS A 17 -13.56 -1.76 -9.07
C LYS A 17 -13.23 -2.63 -7.85
N ALA A 18 -12.23 -2.24 -7.07
CA ALA A 18 -11.85 -2.95 -5.84
C ALA A 18 -12.94 -2.88 -4.76
N ALA A 19 -13.72 -1.80 -4.72
CA ALA A 19 -14.80 -1.60 -3.76
C ALA A 19 -16.08 -1.09 -4.46
N PRO A 20 -16.83 -1.93 -5.17
CA PRO A 20 -18.04 -1.50 -5.91
C PRO A 20 -19.07 -0.77 -5.04
N ASP A 21 -19.17 -1.15 -3.76
CA ASP A 21 -20.04 -0.52 -2.76
C ASP A 21 -19.29 0.51 -1.89
N SER A 22 -18.21 1.10 -2.38
CA SER A 22 -17.33 2.04 -1.70
C SER A 22 -16.49 1.44 -0.57
N LEU A 23 -16.87 0.31 0.00
CA LEU A 23 -16.25 -0.33 1.14
C LEU A 23 -15.54 -1.62 0.72
N PHE A 24 -14.22 -1.62 0.85
CA PHE A 24 -13.38 -2.82 0.75
C PHE A 24 -13.29 -3.50 2.11
N VAL A 25 -13.47 -4.81 2.15
CA VAL A 25 -13.38 -5.61 3.38
C VAL A 25 -12.45 -6.80 3.14
N SER A 26 -11.45 -6.93 4.00
CA SER A 26 -10.56 -8.09 4.04
C SER A 26 -10.27 -8.51 5.48
N ASP A 27 -9.62 -9.65 5.65
CA ASP A 27 -9.21 -10.10 6.98
C ASP A 27 -8.20 -9.12 7.61
N GLY A 28 -8.60 -8.52 8.72
CA GLY A 28 -7.79 -7.61 9.52
C GLY A 28 -7.73 -6.15 9.04
N TRP A 29 -8.13 -5.85 7.79
CA TRP A 29 -8.15 -4.49 7.27
C TRP A 29 -9.35 -4.23 6.38
N SER A 30 -10.02 -3.10 6.61
CA SER A 30 -11.15 -2.64 5.80
C SER A 30 -11.03 -1.15 5.52
N ALA A 31 -11.46 -0.71 4.34
CA ALA A 31 -11.39 0.70 3.97
C ALA A 31 -12.56 1.17 3.13
N VAL A 32 -13.02 2.40 3.38
CA VAL A 32 -13.80 3.14 2.39
C VAL A 32 -12.84 3.74 1.39
N LEU A 33 -12.91 3.33 0.13
CA LEU A 33 -11.95 3.72 -0.91
C LEU A 33 -12.44 4.89 -1.77
N TRP A 34 -13.74 5.15 -1.82
CA TRP A 34 -14.34 6.25 -2.56
C TRP A 34 -15.76 6.55 -2.06
N ARG A 35 -16.29 7.71 -2.42
CA ARG A 35 -17.67 8.12 -2.13
C ARG A 35 -18.46 8.20 -3.42
N PRO A 36 -19.69 7.64 -3.50
CA PRO A 36 -20.61 7.94 -4.60
C PRO A 36 -20.87 9.46 -4.67
N ASP A 37 -21.02 10.00 -5.87
CA ASP A 37 -21.02 11.45 -6.14
C ASP A 37 -22.00 12.26 -5.28
N ASP A 38 -23.14 11.74 -4.88
CA ASP A 38 -24.10 12.40 -3.98
C ASP A 38 -24.24 11.68 -2.63
N GLY A 39 -23.33 10.76 -2.33
CA GLY A 39 -23.41 9.90 -1.14
C GLY A 39 -23.20 10.66 0.16
N ALA A 40 -24.05 10.38 1.16
CA ALA A 40 -23.80 10.82 2.52
C ALA A 40 -22.58 10.10 3.11
N VAL A 41 -21.74 10.82 3.84
CA VAL A 41 -20.60 10.26 4.58
C VAL A 41 -21.08 9.39 5.75
N GLU A 42 -22.14 9.82 6.40
CA GLU A 42 -22.64 9.25 7.66
C GLU A 42 -23.01 7.76 7.58
N PRO A 43 -23.68 7.26 6.52
CA PRO A 43 -23.99 5.84 6.39
C PRO A 43 -22.74 4.96 6.25
N LEU A 44 -21.71 5.44 5.53
CA LEU A 44 -20.46 4.72 5.38
C LEU A 44 -19.67 4.71 6.69
N VAL A 45 -19.62 5.83 7.41
CA VAL A 45 -19.00 5.90 8.74
C VAL A 45 -19.73 5.01 9.75
N ALA A 46 -21.06 4.90 9.68
CA ALA A 46 -21.83 3.96 10.50
C ALA A 46 -21.40 2.50 10.21
N ARG A 47 -21.28 2.13 8.94
CA ARG A 47 -20.80 0.79 8.54
C ARG A 47 -19.36 0.53 9.01
N MET A 48 -18.48 1.53 8.91
CA MET A 48 -17.09 1.40 9.42
C MET A 48 -17.05 1.05 10.91
N ARG A 49 -17.96 1.60 11.72
CA ARG A 49 -18.03 1.34 13.17
C ARG A 49 -18.47 -0.08 13.52
N GLU A 50 -19.12 -0.78 12.61
CA GLU A 50 -19.60 -2.16 12.80
C GLU A 50 -18.55 -3.21 12.40
N LEU A 51 -17.48 -2.81 11.69
CA LEU A 51 -16.46 -3.72 11.21
C LEU A 51 -15.39 -3.99 12.27
N PRO A 52 -14.90 -5.24 12.36
CA PRO A 52 -13.77 -5.58 13.23
C PRO A 52 -12.44 -5.13 12.64
N GLY A 53 -11.39 -5.11 13.49
CA GLY A 53 -10.03 -4.88 13.05
C GLY A 53 -9.71 -3.42 12.72
N HIS A 54 -8.74 -3.23 11.86
CA HIS A 54 -8.35 -1.89 11.38
C HIS A 54 -9.31 -1.43 10.29
N VAL A 55 -9.96 -0.29 10.53
CA VAL A 55 -10.92 0.28 9.58
C VAL A 55 -10.60 1.75 9.36
N GLU A 56 -10.44 2.14 8.10
CA GLU A 56 -10.11 3.51 7.71
C GLU A 56 -11.01 4.02 6.57
N TRP A 57 -11.16 5.33 6.48
CA TRP A 57 -11.57 5.97 5.24
C TRP A 57 -10.31 6.47 4.54
N LYS A 58 -10.00 5.93 3.39
CA LYS A 58 -8.85 6.32 2.61
C LYS A 58 -9.20 7.55 1.77
N TYR A 59 -8.95 8.74 2.35
CA TYR A 59 -9.17 10.00 1.67
C TYR A 59 -8.02 10.30 0.70
N TYR A 60 -8.35 10.66 -0.52
CA TYR A 60 -7.37 11.10 -1.52
C TYR A 60 -7.49 12.59 -1.76
N SER A 61 -6.36 13.30 -1.95
CA SER A 61 -6.36 14.77 -2.07
C SER A 61 -7.23 15.29 -3.22
N HIS A 62 -7.41 14.51 -4.28
CA HIS A 62 -8.28 14.87 -5.41
C HIS A 62 -9.77 14.60 -5.16
N ASP A 63 -10.16 13.99 -4.03
CA ASP A 63 -11.57 13.89 -3.61
C ASP A 63 -12.13 15.23 -3.10
N GLY A 64 -11.27 16.22 -2.88
CA GLY A 64 -11.60 17.61 -2.55
C GLY A 64 -11.77 17.89 -1.06
N GLU A 65 -11.49 19.13 -0.69
CA GLU A 65 -11.52 19.62 0.71
C GLU A 65 -12.91 19.50 1.37
N GLU A 66 -14.00 19.54 0.61
CA GLU A 66 -15.34 19.34 1.14
C GLU A 66 -15.49 17.95 1.78
N LEU A 67 -15.03 16.89 1.11
CA LEU A 67 -15.07 15.55 1.68
C LEU A 67 -14.23 15.49 2.95
N ARG A 68 -13.03 16.07 2.93
CA ARG A 68 -12.14 16.12 4.11
C ARG A 68 -12.83 16.76 5.31
N ALA A 69 -13.47 17.91 5.10
CA ALA A 69 -14.19 18.61 6.15
C ALA A 69 -15.37 17.78 6.70
N ARG A 70 -16.08 17.04 5.84
CA ARG A 70 -17.19 16.16 6.24
C ARG A 70 -16.72 14.95 7.04
N LEU A 71 -15.55 14.36 6.73
CA LEU A 71 -14.97 13.26 7.50
C LEU A 71 -14.64 13.72 8.93
N VAL A 72 -14.02 14.89 9.06
CA VAL A 72 -13.76 15.50 10.39
C VAL A 72 -15.07 15.77 11.14
N ALA A 73 -16.08 16.33 10.47
CA ALA A 73 -17.39 16.59 11.08
C ALA A 73 -18.13 15.32 11.51
N ALA A 74 -17.88 14.19 10.82
CA ALA A 74 -18.39 12.86 11.19
C ALA A 74 -17.62 12.20 12.35
N GLY A 75 -16.60 12.88 12.89
CA GLY A 75 -15.82 12.44 14.03
C GLY A 75 -14.69 11.46 13.69
N LEU A 76 -14.23 11.46 12.46
CA LEU A 76 -13.02 10.73 12.06
C LEU A 76 -11.78 11.62 12.26
N GLU A 77 -10.66 11.02 12.61
CA GLU A 77 -9.37 11.70 12.80
C GLU A 77 -8.40 11.31 11.68
N PRO A 78 -7.71 12.30 11.07
CA PRO A 78 -6.70 12.02 10.07
C PRO A 78 -5.44 11.44 10.72
N ASP A 79 -4.86 10.43 10.08
CA ASP A 79 -3.53 9.90 10.35
C ASP A 79 -2.48 10.54 9.40
N ASP A 80 -1.26 10.02 9.39
CA ASP A 80 -0.17 10.51 8.57
C ASP A 80 -0.50 10.44 7.07
N GLU A 81 -0.23 11.53 6.37
CA GLU A 81 -0.38 11.59 4.92
C GLU A 81 0.70 10.74 4.22
N GLU A 82 0.28 9.96 3.26
CA GLU A 82 1.11 9.16 2.39
C GLU A 82 1.04 9.67 0.94
N THR A 83 2.08 9.41 0.16
CA THR A 83 2.08 9.73 -1.28
C THR A 83 1.84 8.47 -2.09
N VAL A 84 0.77 8.44 -2.88
CA VAL A 84 0.55 7.38 -3.85
C VAL A 84 1.53 7.56 -5.01
N VAL A 85 2.47 6.62 -5.12
CA VAL A 85 3.48 6.59 -6.18
C VAL A 85 3.27 5.41 -7.09
N VAL A 86 3.47 5.60 -8.40
CA VAL A 86 3.26 4.57 -9.44
C VAL A 86 4.48 4.48 -10.35
N ALA A 87 4.81 3.26 -10.76
CA ALA A 87 5.81 3.00 -11.80
C ALA A 87 5.33 1.91 -12.76
N ALA A 88 5.77 1.97 -14.02
CA ALA A 88 5.61 0.82 -14.89
C ALA A 88 6.49 -0.33 -14.38
N ALA A 89 5.92 -1.52 -14.18
CA ALA A 89 6.67 -2.67 -13.68
C ALA A 89 7.89 -3.00 -14.58
N ALA A 90 7.75 -2.79 -15.89
CA ALA A 90 8.82 -2.99 -16.86
C ALA A 90 9.97 -1.95 -16.78
N SER A 91 9.75 -0.80 -16.13
CA SER A 91 10.78 0.24 -15.97
C SER A 91 11.69 0.01 -14.77
N ILE A 92 11.30 -0.86 -13.85
CA ILE A 92 12.11 -1.17 -12.67
C ILE A 92 13.27 -2.11 -13.09
N PRO A 93 14.52 -1.73 -12.81
CA PRO A 93 15.68 -2.60 -13.10
C PRO A 93 15.57 -3.96 -12.42
N PRO A 94 16.18 -5.00 -12.97
CA PRO A 94 16.24 -6.30 -12.32
C PRO A 94 16.95 -6.20 -10.95
N PRO A 95 16.69 -7.13 -10.03
CA PRO A 95 17.40 -7.18 -8.76
C PRO A 95 18.90 -7.38 -9.00
N PRO A 96 19.77 -6.81 -8.15
CA PRO A 96 21.21 -7.01 -8.26
C PRO A 96 21.59 -8.44 -7.90
N ASP A 97 22.56 -9.02 -8.63
CA ASP A 97 23.01 -10.41 -8.46
C ASP A 97 23.77 -10.66 -7.15
N ASP A 98 24.31 -9.61 -6.53
CA ASP A 98 25.09 -9.68 -5.29
C ASP A 98 24.27 -9.60 -4.00
N VAL A 99 22.94 -9.53 -4.12
CA VAL A 99 22.00 -9.53 -2.98
C VAL A 99 21.23 -10.86 -2.95
N GLU A 100 21.38 -11.61 -1.88
CA GLU A 100 20.56 -12.81 -1.66
C GLU A 100 19.13 -12.40 -1.38
N LEU A 101 18.21 -12.81 -2.28
CA LEU A 101 16.78 -12.56 -2.17
C LEU A 101 16.03 -13.88 -2.09
N ARG A 102 15.09 -13.96 -1.15
CA ARG A 102 14.20 -15.13 -1.01
C ARG A 102 12.75 -14.70 -1.12
N VAL A 103 11.96 -15.55 -1.75
CA VAL A 103 10.49 -15.44 -1.77
C VAL A 103 9.97 -16.34 -0.65
N VAL A 104 9.53 -15.75 0.45
CA VAL A 104 9.18 -16.45 1.69
C VAL A 104 8.17 -15.64 2.49
N ASP A 105 7.20 -16.30 3.07
CA ASP A 105 6.14 -15.63 3.82
C ASP A 105 6.46 -15.56 5.32
N GLU A 106 6.81 -16.69 5.94
CA GLU A 106 7.07 -16.79 7.37
C GLU A 106 8.26 -15.92 7.82
N GLU A 107 9.40 -15.99 7.12
CA GLU A 107 10.59 -15.17 7.42
C GLU A 107 10.31 -13.67 7.29
N PHE A 108 9.41 -13.27 6.38
CA PHE A 108 8.96 -11.89 6.27
C PHE A 108 8.05 -11.48 7.42
N VAL A 109 7.08 -12.32 7.81
CA VAL A 109 6.19 -12.06 8.94
C VAL A 109 6.98 -11.92 10.25
N GLU A 110 7.98 -12.78 10.48
CA GLU A 110 8.87 -12.69 11.65
C GLU A 110 9.71 -11.40 11.63
N LEU A 111 10.27 -11.04 10.47
CA LEU A 111 11.00 -9.78 10.31
C LEU A 111 10.11 -8.58 10.60
N ALA A 112 8.90 -8.56 10.06
CA ALA A 112 7.94 -7.49 10.26
C ALA A 112 7.52 -7.38 11.73
N ALA A 113 7.22 -8.50 12.39
CA ALA A 113 6.89 -8.53 13.82
C ALA A 113 8.02 -7.96 14.70
N SER A 114 9.27 -8.22 14.33
CA SER A 114 10.43 -7.67 15.05
C SER A 114 10.55 -6.15 14.97
N VAL A 115 9.96 -5.52 13.95
CA VAL A 115 10.01 -4.07 13.71
C VAL A 115 8.74 -3.37 14.20
N PHE A 116 7.57 -3.95 13.93
CA PHE A 116 6.27 -3.36 14.26
C PHE A 116 5.75 -3.75 15.64
N GLY A 117 6.35 -4.78 16.26
CA GLY A 117 5.94 -5.24 17.59
C GLY A 117 4.73 -6.19 17.60
N GLU A 118 4.14 -6.47 16.47
CA GLU A 118 3.00 -7.37 16.33
C GLU A 118 3.15 -8.29 15.10
N ARG A 119 2.55 -9.47 15.18
CA ARG A 119 2.49 -10.42 14.08
C ARG A 119 1.19 -10.21 13.31
N PHE A 120 1.25 -10.30 11.99
CA PHE A 120 0.09 -10.24 11.09
C PHE A 120 0.15 -11.37 10.06
N ASP A 121 -1.00 -11.74 9.53
CA ASP A 121 -1.09 -12.69 8.43
C ASP A 121 -0.93 -11.95 7.10
N LEU A 122 -0.27 -12.61 6.14
CA LEU A 122 -0.20 -12.09 4.78
C LEU A 122 -1.55 -12.26 4.08
N PRO A 123 -1.99 -11.26 3.29
CA PRO A 123 -3.14 -11.43 2.41
C PRO A 123 -2.97 -12.66 1.50
N GLU A 124 -4.04 -13.39 1.23
CA GLU A 124 -4.02 -14.64 0.45
C GLU A 124 -3.27 -14.54 -0.89
N LYS A 125 -3.40 -13.38 -1.56
CA LYS A 125 -2.77 -13.13 -2.86
C LYS A 125 -1.47 -12.32 -2.75
N ALA A 126 -0.94 -12.15 -1.56
CA ALA A 126 0.34 -11.47 -1.37
C ALA A 126 1.51 -12.45 -1.53
N VAL A 127 2.64 -11.91 -1.93
CA VAL A 127 3.93 -12.61 -1.95
C VAL A 127 4.98 -11.76 -1.27
N ALA A 128 5.65 -12.31 -0.29
CA ALA A 128 6.71 -11.62 0.42
C ALA A 128 8.09 -11.92 -0.17
N VAL A 129 8.96 -10.92 -0.11
CA VAL A 129 10.37 -11.01 -0.51
C VAL A 129 11.23 -10.47 0.61
N VAL A 130 12.27 -11.22 0.99
CA VAL A 130 13.28 -10.76 1.94
C VAL A 130 14.66 -10.73 1.31
N ALA A 131 15.47 -9.77 1.74
CA ALA A 131 16.91 -9.75 1.50
C ALA A 131 17.64 -10.33 2.72
N VAL A 132 18.59 -11.22 2.46
CA VAL A 132 19.30 -11.99 3.47
C VAL A 132 20.75 -11.57 3.54
N VAL A 133 21.28 -11.40 4.76
CA VAL A 133 22.70 -11.14 5.02
C VAL A 133 23.14 -12.11 6.11
N ASP A 134 24.21 -12.85 5.86
CA ASP A 134 24.75 -13.86 6.78
C ASP A 134 23.67 -14.87 7.26
N GLY A 135 22.78 -15.28 6.33
CA GLY A 135 21.71 -16.22 6.58
C GLY A 135 20.49 -15.64 7.31
N ARG A 136 20.49 -14.34 7.66
CA ARG A 136 19.43 -13.65 8.40
C ARG A 136 18.62 -12.73 7.48
N PRO A 137 17.27 -12.78 7.47
CA PRO A 137 16.44 -11.76 6.84
C PRO A 137 16.62 -10.40 7.53
N VAL A 138 16.93 -9.36 6.75
CA VAL A 138 17.27 -8.03 7.28
C VAL A 138 16.55 -6.87 6.58
N SER A 139 15.97 -7.16 5.44
CA SER A 139 15.09 -6.24 4.71
C SER A 139 14.02 -7.04 4.00
N GLY A 140 12.84 -6.46 3.79
CA GLY A 140 11.76 -7.17 3.14
C GLY A 140 10.62 -6.25 2.72
N GLY A 141 9.61 -6.87 2.14
CA GLY A 141 8.35 -6.27 1.77
C GLY A 141 7.50 -7.27 0.99
N ARG A 142 6.21 -6.99 0.88
CA ARG A 142 5.29 -7.82 0.10
C ARG A 142 4.83 -7.11 -1.17
N VAL A 143 4.37 -7.89 -2.12
CA VAL A 143 3.61 -7.45 -3.27
C VAL A 143 2.24 -8.10 -3.22
N ASP A 144 1.20 -7.28 -3.28
CA ASP A 144 -0.20 -7.71 -3.22
C ASP A 144 -0.76 -7.72 -4.65
N PHE A 145 -1.43 -8.80 -5.00
CA PHE A 145 -2.00 -9.02 -6.32
C PHE A 145 -3.53 -9.01 -6.25
N GLU A 146 -4.17 -8.25 -7.11
CA GLU A 146 -5.62 -8.20 -7.22
C GLU A 146 -6.07 -8.63 -8.62
N ASP A 147 -7.04 -9.55 -8.71
CA ASP A 147 -7.47 -10.08 -9.99
C ASP A 147 -8.19 -9.04 -10.85
N GLY A 148 -7.91 -9.08 -12.14
CA GLY A 148 -8.61 -8.27 -13.13
C GLY A 148 -8.24 -6.79 -13.14
N VAL A 149 -7.15 -6.40 -12.46
CA VAL A 149 -6.56 -5.05 -12.50
C VAL A 149 -5.14 -5.10 -13.07
N GLU A 150 -4.62 -3.95 -13.47
CA GLU A 150 -3.27 -3.83 -14.03
C GLU A 150 -2.22 -3.45 -12.96
N PHE A 151 -2.64 -3.17 -11.73
CA PHE A 151 -1.79 -2.71 -10.65
C PHE A 151 -1.47 -3.82 -9.65
N ALA A 152 -0.20 -3.89 -9.23
CA ALA A 152 0.24 -4.66 -8.08
C ALA A 152 0.74 -3.71 -6.99
N GLY A 153 0.30 -3.93 -5.74
CA GLY A 153 0.63 -3.06 -4.61
C GLY A 153 1.92 -3.47 -3.90
N LEU A 154 2.79 -2.53 -3.60
CA LEU A 154 4.02 -2.77 -2.83
C LEU A 154 3.87 -2.25 -1.41
N PHE A 155 3.79 -3.14 -0.43
CA PHE A 155 3.54 -2.80 0.97
C PHE A 155 4.55 -3.45 1.93
N GLY A 156 4.50 -3.04 3.20
CA GLY A 156 5.29 -3.62 4.29
C GLY A 156 6.79 -3.50 4.11
N GLY A 157 7.26 -2.41 3.49
CA GLY A 157 8.69 -2.18 3.24
C GLY A 157 9.47 -1.96 4.54
N ILE A 158 10.39 -2.88 4.86
CA ILE A 158 11.17 -2.90 6.10
C ILE A 158 12.66 -3.01 5.77
N THR A 159 13.51 -2.36 6.57
CA THR A 159 14.94 -2.64 6.64
C THR A 159 15.40 -2.37 8.06
N LEU A 160 16.05 -3.36 8.68
CA LEU A 160 16.61 -3.21 10.01
C LEU A 160 17.59 -2.04 10.02
N PRO A 161 17.60 -1.19 11.08
CA PRO A 161 18.38 0.05 11.11
C PRO A 161 19.86 -0.13 10.75
N GLU A 162 20.51 -1.14 11.27
CA GLU A 162 21.94 -1.46 11.06
C GLU A 162 22.27 -1.93 9.64
N TYR A 163 21.25 -2.26 8.83
CA TYR A 163 21.39 -2.69 7.44
C TYR A 163 20.93 -1.66 6.41
N ARG A 164 20.49 -0.46 6.86
CA ARG A 164 20.09 0.63 5.98
C ARG A 164 21.26 1.19 5.16
N GLY A 165 20.97 1.87 4.07
CA GLY A 165 21.97 2.47 3.19
C GLY A 165 22.73 1.48 2.28
N ARG A 166 22.45 0.17 2.36
CA ARG A 166 23.12 -0.90 1.61
C ARG A 166 22.39 -1.33 0.34
N GLY A 167 21.32 -0.66 -0.06
CA GLY A 167 20.55 -0.99 -1.26
C GLY A 167 19.58 -2.16 -1.12
N LEU A 168 19.49 -2.81 0.05
CA LEU A 168 18.69 -4.02 0.27
C LEU A 168 17.19 -3.80 0.01
N TYR A 169 16.62 -2.68 0.47
CA TYR A 169 15.22 -2.34 0.18
C TYR A 169 14.98 -2.20 -1.34
N ARG A 170 15.90 -1.55 -2.07
CA ARG A 170 15.80 -1.44 -3.53
C ARG A 170 15.83 -2.79 -4.21
N ALA A 171 16.65 -3.71 -3.72
CA ALA A 171 16.72 -5.08 -4.23
C ALA A 171 15.40 -5.83 -4.02
N THR A 172 14.74 -5.69 -2.85
CA THR A 172 13.43 -6.29 -2.61
C THR A 172 12.33 -5.64 -3.48
N VAL A 173 12.39 -4.32 -3.76
CA VAL A 173 11.47 -3.67 -4.71
C VAL A 173 11.66 -4.23 -6.11
N ALA A 174 12.91 -4.38 -6.57
CA ALA A 174 13.21 -4.93 -7.89
C ALA A 174 12.69 -6.37 -8.06
N LYS A 175 12.87 -7.23 -7.06
CA LYS A 175 12.34 -8.60 -7.08
C LYS A 175 10.82 -8.65 -7.10
N ARG A 176 10.15 -7.80 -6.32
CA ARG A 176 8.68 -7.70 -6.34
C ARG A 176 8.16 -7.19 -7.69
N ALA A 177 8.88 -6.27 -8.33
CA ALA A 177 8.58 -5.81 -9.69
C ALA A 177 8.72 -6.95 -10.73
N GLU A 178 9.73 -7.80 -10.59
CA GLU A 178 9.92 -8.99 -11.41
C GLU A 178 8.73 -9.95 -11.27
N LEU A 179 8.33 -10.27 -10.04
CA LEU A 179 7.17 -11.12 -9.75
C LEU A 179 5.85 -10.55 -10.30
N ALA A 180 5.68 -9.23 -10.25
CA ALA A 180 4.52 -8.57 -10.83
C ALA A 180 4.50 -8.68 -12.36
N ARG A 181 5.65 -8.46 -13.03
CA ARG A 181 5.76 -8.65 -14.49
C ARG A 181 5.47 -10.09 -14.92
N GLU A 182 6.00 -11.07 -14.21
CA GLU A 182 5.78 -12.49 -14.50
C GLU A 182 4.29 -12.87 -14.44
N ARG A 183 3.52 -12.18 -13.58
CA ARG A 183 2.06 -12.33 -13.45
C ARG A 183 1.25 -11.42 -14.37
N GLY A 184 1.90 -10.64 -15.23
CA GLY A 184 1.24 -9.79 -16.23
C GLY A 184 0.77 -8.41 -15.71
N TYR A 185 1.16 -8.01 -14.51
CA TYR A 185 0.85 -6.68 -14.00
C TYR A 185 1.69 -5.63 -14.71
N ARG A 186 1.02 -4.56 -15.13
CA ARG A 186 1.64 -3.46 -15.88
C ARG A 186 2.22 -2.39 -14.97
N TRP A 187 1.53 -2.12 -13.87
CA TRP A 187 1.84 -1.05 -12.95
C TRP A 187 2.15 -1.56 -11.54
N LEU A 188 3.06 -0.88 -10.89
CA LEU A 188 3.31 -1.01 -9.46
C LEU A 188 2.84 0.26 -8.77
N TYR A 189 2.24 0.14 -7.59
CA TYR A 189 1.92 1.30 -6.76
C TYR A 189 2.30 1.06 -5.30
N SER A 190 2.44 2.14 -4.56
CA SER A 190 2.66 2.12 -3.11
C SER A 190 2.15 3.42 -2.51
N ASP A 191 1.56 3.33 -1.32
CA ASP A 191 1.31 4.47 -0.46
C ASP A 191 2.59 4.71 0.33
N ALA A 192 3.37 5.68 -0.14
CA ALA A 192 4.73 5.90 0.31
C ALA A 192 4.80 6.93 1.43
N LEU A 193 5.31 6.52 2.56
CA LEU A 193 5.70 7.41 3.65
C LEU A 193 6.87 8.33 3.23
N PRO A 194 7.08 9.48 3.90
CA PRO A 194 8.20 10.38 3.63
C PRO A 194 9.58 9.70 3.66
N THR A 195 9.71 8.59 4.38
CA THR A 195 10.96 7.81 4.48
C THR A 195 11.22 6.91 3.27
N SER A 196 10.18 6.32 2.67
CA SER A 196 10.28 5.41 1.53
C SER A 196 10.14 6.11 0.18
N ARG A 197 9.36 7.17 0.11
CA ARG A 197 9.09 7.94 -1.13
C ARG A 197 10.37 8.31 -1.90
N PRO A 198 11.42 8.92 -1.30
CA PRO A 198 12.62 9.29 -2.06
C PRO A 198 13.37 8.10 -2.65
N ILE A 199 13.22 6.90 -2.06
CA ILE A 199 13.84 5.67 -2.57
C ILE A 199 13.07 5.18 -3.79
N LEU A 200 11.73 5.16 -3.72
CA LEU A 200 10.86 4.76 -4.81
C LEU A 200 10.97 5.72 -6.00
N GLU A 201 11.01 7.03 -5.76
CA GLU A 201 11.21 8.03 -6.83
C GLU A 201 12.53 7.81 -7.58
N ARG A 202 13.62 7.47 -6.89
CA ARG A 202 14.90 7.10 -7.53
C ARG A 202 14.85 5.80 -8.34
N LEU A 203 13.87 4.95 -8.10
CA LEU A 203 13.58 3.75 -8.88
C LEU A 203 12.63 4.02 -10.07
N GLY A 204 12.20 5.27 -10.25
CA GLY A 204 11.33 5.67 -11.37
C GLY A 204 9.85 5.70 -11.03
N PHE A 205 9.48 5.56 -9.76
CA PHE A 205 8.10 5.83 -9.34
C PHE A 205 7.81 7.33 -9.42
N VAL A 206 6.61 7.66 -9.86
CA VAL A 206 6.12 9.05 -9.93
C VAL A 206 4.94 9.23 -8.98
N PRO A 207 4.87 10.35 -8.26
CA PRO A 207 3.71 10.66 -7.41
C PRO A 207 2.50 11.00 -8.29
N ILE A 208 1.36 10.39 -8.01
CA ILE A 208 0.10 10.65 -8.72
C ILE A 208 -0.90 11.43 -7.88
N THR A 209 -0.97 11.16 -6.58
CA THR A 209 -1.83 11.85 -5.61
C THR A 209 -1.28 11.65 -4.20
N THR A 210 -1.94 12.23 -3.17
CA THR A 210 -1.71 11.85 -1.78
C THR A 210 -2.95 11.18 -1.21
N THR A 211 -2.77 10.36 -0.19
CA THR A 211 -3.83 9.74 0.58
C THR A 211 -3.61 9.97 2.06
N THR A 212 -4.71 10.13 2.79
CA THR A 212 -4.71 10.27 4.25
C THR A 212 -5.71 9.30 4.82
N PRO A 213 -5.30 8.34 5.64
CA PRO A 213 -6.22 7.50 6.39
C PRO A 213 -7.03 8.34 7.39
N PHE A 214 -8.34 8.22 7.40
CA PHE A 214 -9.21 8.78 8.43
C PHE A 214 -9.73 7.66 9.30
N LEU A 215 -9.41 7.69 10.58
CA LEU A 215 -9.66 6.63 11.55
C LEU A 215 -10.82 6.98 12.49
N ILE A 216 -11.49 5.95 12.99
CA ILE A 216 -12.44 6.11 14.09
C ILE A 216 -11.62 6.17 15.39
N PRO A 217 -11.72 7.27 16.18
CA PRO A 217 -11.01 7.39 17.44
C PRO A 217 -11.27 6.22 18.39
N ALA A 218 -10.24 5.76 19.10
CA ALA A 218 -10.35 4.61 20.00
C ALA A 218 -11.40 4.80 21.11
N ALA A 219 -11.67 6.04 21.51
CA ALA A 219 -12.71 6.37 22.49
C ALA A 219 -14.15 6.30 21.96
N ALA A 220 -14.32 6.11 20.64
CA ALA A 220 -15.62 6.07 19.94
C ALA A 220 -15.95 4.67 19.36
N ARG A 221 -15.13 3.64 19.67
CA ARG A 221 -15.34 2.24 19.31
C ARG A 221 -16.09 1.47 20.40
#